data_3ee48800afb36e884be020e1062ad147
#
_entry.id   3ee48800afb36e884be020e1062ad147
#
_cell.length_a   1.000
_cell.length_b   1.000
_cell.length_c   1.000
_cell.angle_alpha   90.00
_cell.angle_beta   90.00
_cell.angle_gamma   90.00
#
_symmetry.space_group_name_H-M   'P 1'
#
loop_
_entity.id
_entity.type
_entity.pdbx_description
1 polymer ?
#
loop_
_entity_poly.entity_id
_entity_poly.type
_entity_poly.pdbx_seq_one_letter_code
_entity_poly.pdbx_strand_id
1 'polypeptide(L)'
;MALIAVSGHPGCRFEEVARFSAHRLGFELLTQSRIGSLASEEFGEEVKIPDKAYSSLVTSILARLATQHHIVFCAVGGELQGRHFPGMLRVHIVAPENVRIGNLMLDRRLERPAARQLLLDLEAADRADRKAKFGKTKATAELFDLVLNAEALTTEQMADLTQAAVAAAGLKERGLLSPAAEQQLQFQMRLKLARFGIVPHGSATLRQKMFAHPSEELFANLLDFYRIAWEYEPRSFPVSYDQDGAVLEAFTPDFYLQEFDLYVELTTMKQSLVTRKNRKVRLLRELYPHLNIQVFYQKDFENLIFKYGLAARPVPA
;
A
#
# COMPACT_ATOMS: atom_id res chain seq x y z
N MET A 1 1.16 10.00 9.93
CA MET A 1 0.12 8.98 10.13
C MET A 1 0.51 8.05 11.25
N ALA A 2 -0.37 7.81 12.20
CA ALA A 2 -0.19 6.75 13.19
C ALA A 2 -0.74 5.44 12.60
N LEU A 3 0.15 4.51 12.35
CA LEU A 3 -0.15 3.15 11.95
C LEU A 3 0.52 2.20 12.94
N ILE A 4 -0.27 1.32 13.53
CA ILE A 4 0.19 0.32 14.48
C ILE A 4 -0.11 -1.05 13.89
N ALA A 5 0.89 -1.89 13.68
CA ALA A 5 0.70 -3.28 13.33
C ALA A 5 0.76 -4.12 14.61
N VAL A 6 -0.34 -4.80 14.94
CA VAL A 6 -0.41 -5.72 16.07
C VAL A 6 -0.50 -7.14 15.52
N SER A 7 0.41 -7.99 15.97
CA SER A 7 0.44 -9.41 15.64
C SER A 7 0.78 -10.22 16.89
N GLY A 8 0.69 -11.52 16.82
CA GLY A 8 1.07 -12.36 17.95
C GLY A 8 1.06 -13.85 17.61
N HIS A 9 1.57 -14.67 18.51
CA HIS A 9 1.46 -16.10 18.38
C HIS A 9 -0.03 -16.54 18.50
N PRO A 10 -0.48 -17.55 17.77
CA PRO A 10 -1.81 -18.13 17.98
C PRO A 10 -2.07 -18.46 19.46
N GLY A 11 -3.25 -18.10 19.97
CA GLY A 11 -3.62 -18.27 21.37
C GLY A 11 -3.15 -17.19 22.35
N CYS A 12 -2.44 -16.13 21.87
CA CYS A 12 -2.02 -15.00 22.73
C CYS A 12 -3.07 -13.90 22.86
N ARG A 13 -4.25 -14.03 22.26
CA ARG A 13 -5.34 -13.02 22.28
C ARG A 13 -4.89 -11.65 21.74
N PHE A 14 -3.96 -11.62 20.82
CA PHE A 14 -3.44 -10.36 20.25
C PHE A 14 -4.52 -9.52 19.54
N GLU A 15 -5.58 -10.15 19.02
CA GLU A 15 -6.74 -9.45 18.46
C GLU A 15 -7.50 -8.62 19.50
N GLU A 16 -7.55 -9.09 20.76
CA GLU A 16 -8.14 -8.33 21.87
C GLU A 16 -7.26 -7.12 22.19
N VAL A 17 -5.95 -7.31 22.25
CA VAL A 17 -5.00 -6.21 22.46
C VAL A 17 -5.13 -5.15 21.34
N ALA A 18 -5.26 -5.59 20.10
CA ALA A 18 -5.49 -4.69 18.95
C ALA A 18 -6.79 -3.89 19.11
N ARG A 19 -7.88 -4.56 19.54
CA ARG A 19 -9.20 -3.94 19.76
C ARG A 19 -9.15 -2.92 20.90
N PHE A 20 -8.56 -3.27 22.03
CA PHE A 20 -8.42 -2.35 23.16
C PHE A 20 -7.52 -1.16 22.81
N SER A 21 -6.41 -1.40 22.12
CA SER A 21 -5.53 -0.33 21.64
C SER A 21 -6.26 0.62 20.69
N ALA A 22 -7.01 0.10 19.74
CA ALA A 22 -7.79 0.89 18.80
C ALA A 22 -8.81 1.77 19.53
N HIS A 23 -9.58 1.17 20.45
CA HIS A 23 -10.59 1.88 21.24
C HIS A 23 -9.98 2.99 22.10
N ARG A 24 -8.89 2.73 22.82
CA ARG A 24 -8.25 3.71 23.72
C ARG A 24 -7.59 4.87 22.94
N LEU A 25 -7.05 4.58 21.77
CA LEU A 25 -6.40 5.58 20.93
C LEU A 25 -7.38 6.37 20.06
N GLY A 26 -8.62 5.88 19.88
CA GLY A 26 -9.59 6.40 18.93
C GLY A 26 -9.14 6.13 17.47
N PHE A 27 -8.52 4.98 17.21
CA PHE A 27 -8.01 4.58 15.90
C PHE A 27 -8.98 3.59 15.24
N GLU A 28 -8.98 3.59 13.90
CA GLU A 28 -9.71 2.57 13.12
C GLU A 28 -9.05 1.21 13.27
N LEU A 29 -9.84 0.16 13.57
CA LEU A 29 -9.32 -1.21 13.62
C LEU A 29 -9.49 -1.89 12.28
N LEU A 30 -8.40 -2.25 11.63
CA LEU A 30 -8.36 -2.98 10.38
C LEU A 30 -7.95 -4.43 10.62
N THR A 31 -8.91 -5.35 10.56
CA THR A 31 -8.73 -6.80 10.71
C THR A 31 -8.61 -7.49 9.35
N GLN A 32 -8.20 -8.78 9.38
CA GLN A 32 -8.15 -9.62 8.18
C GLN A 32 -9.50 -9.71 7.46
N SER A 33 -10.60 -9.83 8.20
CA SER A 33 -11.96 -9.89 7.63
C SER A 33 -12.36 -8.55 6.98
N ARG A 34 -12.04 -7.43 7.61
CA ARG A 34 -12.33 -6.10 7.07
C ARG A 34 -11.55 -5.82 5.78
N ILE A 35 -10.31 -6.31 5.69
CA ILE A 35 -9.53 -6.25 4.43
C ILE A 35 -10.26 -7.00 3.32
N GLY A 36 -10.78 -8.20 3.61
CA GLY A 36 -11.56 -8.98 2.64
C GLY A 36 -12.79 -8.21 2.15
N SER A 37 -13.58 -7.63 3.07
CA SER A 37 -14.75 -6.82 2.70
C SER A 37 -14.38 -5.63 1.83
N LEU A 38 -13.35 -4.85 2.21
CA LEU A 38 -12.89 -3.70 1.43
C LEU A 38 -12.34 -4.09 0.05
N ALA A 39 -11.71 -5.25 -0.05
CA ALA A 39 -11.26 -5.79 -1.32
C ALA A 39 -12.43 -6.17 -2.23
N SER A 40 -13.47 -6.82 -1.68
CA SER A 40 -14.68 -7.15 -2.44
C SER A 40 -15.46 -5.91 -2.87
N GLU A 41 -15.52 -4.88 -2.03
CA GLU A 41 -16.11 -3.58 -2.38
C GLU A 41 -15.39 -2.90 -3.55
N GLU A 42 -14.06 -2.95 -3.60
CA GLU A 42 -13.25 -2.25 -4.61
C GLU A 42 -13.10 -3.05 -5.92
N PHE A 43 -12.92 -4.37 -5.83
CA PHE A 43 -12.58 -5.22 -6.97
C PHE A 43 -13.68 -6.22 -7.37
N GLY A 44 -14.76 -6.33 -6.57
CA GLY A 44 -15.86 -7.27 -6.77
C GLY A 44 -15.70 -8.57 -5.98
N GLU A 45 -16.84 -9.18 -5.65
CA GLU A 45 -16.89 -10.41 -4.83
C GLU A 45 -16.29 -11.64 -5.51
N GLU A 46 -16.31 -11.68 -6.84
CA GLU A 46 -15.80 -12.81 -7.63
C GLU A 46 -14.27 -12.81 -7.79
N VAL A 47 -13.59 -11.72 -7.43
CA VAL A 47 -12.15 -11.59 -7.63
C VAL A 47 -11.38 -12.44 -6.62
N LYS A 48 -10.74 -13.48 -7.09
CA LYS A 48 -9.80 -14.28 -6.29
C LYS A 48 -8.48 -13.53 -6.18
N ILE A 49 -8.09 -13.19 -4.97
CA ILE A 49 -6.83 -12.50 -4.68
C ILE A 49 -5.74 -13.55 -4.46
N PRO A 50 -4.76 -13.69 -5.39
CA PRO A 50 -3.63 -14.58 -5.19
C PRO A 50 -2.77 -14.13 -4.00
N ASP A 51 -2.18 -15.07 -3.27
CA ASP A 51 -1.32 -14.78 -2.11
C ASP A 51 -0.21 -13.76 -2.44
N LYS A 52 0.41 -13.88 -3.62
CA LYS A 52 1.45 -12.96 -4.09
C LYS A 52 0.98 -11.50 -4.29
N ALA A 53 -0.33 -11.29 -4.46
CA ALA A 53 -0.94 -9.97 -4.60
C ALA A 53 -1.32 -9.35 -3.25
N TYR A 54 -1.41 -10.17 -2.19
CA TYR A 54 -1.92 -9.78 -0.88
C TYR A 54 -1.21 -8.55 -0.29
N SER A 55 0.13 -8.52 -0.30
CA SER A 55 0.88 -7.36 0.22
C SER A 55 0.55 -6.05 -0.50
N SER A 56 0.36 -6.09 -1.83
CA SER A 56 -0.01 -4.91 -2.62
C SER A 56 -1.45 -4.46 -2.35
N LEU A 57 -2.37 -5.41 -2.17
CA LEU A 57 -3.75 -5.15 -1.79
C LEU A 57 -3.82 -4.46 -0.42
N VAL A 58 -3.15 -5.03 0.59
CA VAL A 58 -3.12 -4.46 1.93
C VAL A 58 -2.52 -3.06 1.93
N THR A 59 -1.42 -2.84 1.20
CA THR A 59 -0.81 -1.52 1.07
C THR A 59 -1.79 -0.51 0.45
N SER A 60 -2.54 -0.90 -0.59
CA SER A 60 -3.55 -0.05 -1.22
C SER A 60 -4.66 0.35 -0.23
N ILE A 61 -5.22 -0.63 0.47
CA ILE A 61 -6.28 -0.39 1.48
C ILE A 61 -5.78 0.50 2.62
N LEU A 62 -4.58 0.21 3.17
CA LEU A 62 -3.99 1.02 4.24
C LEU A 62 -3.74 2.46 3.79
N ALA A 63 -3.24 2.67 2.58
CA ALA A 63 -2.99 4.01 2.05
C ALA A 63 -4.28 4.83 1.97
N ARG A 64 -5.36 4.24 1.45
CA ARG A 64 -6.67 4.89 1.35
C ARG A 64 -7.24 5.29 2.71
N LEU A 65 -7.25 4.35 3.66
CA LEU A 65 -7.79 4.61 4.99
C LEU A 65 -6.94 5.62 5.78
N ALA A 66 -5.64 5.61 5.56
CA ALA A 66 -4.68 6.44 6.27
C ALA A 66 -4.77 7.95 5.96
N THR A 67 -5.52 8.35 4.94
CA THR A 67 -5.85 9.77 4.66
C THR A 67 -6.94 10.31 5.59
N GLN A 68 -7.75 9.42 6.17
CA GLN A 68 -8.89 9.79 6.99
C GLN A 68 -8.74 9.37 8.46
N HIS A 69 -8.03 8.27 8.71
CA HIS A 69 -7.94 7.65 10.03
C HIS A 69 -6.50 7.29 10.40
N HIS A 70 -6.22 7.32 11.71
CA HIS A 70 -5.13 6.56 12.29
C HIS A 70 -5.59 5.09 12.43
N ILE A 71 -4.69 4.13 12.24
CA ILE A 71 -5.08 2.72 12.06
C ILE A 71 -4.33 1.82 13.04
N VAL A 72 -5.06 0.90 13.66
CA VAL A 72 -4.52 -0.33 14.25
C VAL A 72 -4.78 -1.47 13.27
N PHE A 73 -3.72 -2.00 12.71
CA PHE A 73 -3.74 -3.07 11.72
C PHE A 73 -3.45 -4.41 12.37
N CYS A 74 -4.40 -5.34 12.30
CA CYS A 74 -4.33 -6.65 12.92
C CYS A 74 -4.60 -7.75 11.87
N ALA A 75 -3.54 -8.12 11.13
CA ALA A 75 -3.60 -9.17 10.14
C ALA A 75 -2.21 -9.79 9.91
N VAL A 76 -2.19 -10.95 9.26
CA VAL A 76 -0.95 -11.70 8.98
C VAL A 76 0.07 -10.85 8.22
N GLY A 77 1.30 -10.80 8.74
CA GLY A 77 2.41 -10.08 8.11
C GLY A 77 2.28 -8.55 8.14
N GLY A 78 1.47 -8.02 9.06
CA GLY A 78 1.27 -6.58 9.22
C GLY A 78 2.58 -5.81 9.42
N GLU A 79 3.51 -6.37 10.18
CA GLU A 79 4.82 -5.79 10.44
C GLU A 79 5.68 -5.63 9.18
N LEU A 80 5.40 -6.40 8.13
CA LEU A 80 6.13 -6.34 6.85
C LEU A 80 5.69 -5.19 5.94
N GLN A 81 4.60 -4.49 6.30
CA GLN A 81 4.12 -3.30 5.58
C GLN A 81 4.94 -2.05 5.88
N GLY A 82 5.78 -2.06 6.92
CA GLY A 82 6.58 -0.90 7.37
C GLY A 82 7.44 -0.24 6.31
N ARG A 83 7.84 -0.97 5.25
CA ARG A 83 8.60 -0.40 4.12
C ARG A 83 7.80 0.64 3.31
N HIS A 84 6.47 0.56 3.32
CA HIS A 84 5.58 1.50 2.64
C HIS A 84 5.08 2.61 3.57
N PHE A 85 5.16 2.37 4.88
CA PHE A 85 4.67 3.28 5.92
C PHE A 85 5.77 3.52 6.95
N PRO A 86 6.76 4.38 6.64
CA PRO A 86 7.84 4.70 7.58
C PRO A 86 7.26 5.31 8.86
N GLY A 87 7.70 4.80 10.00
CA GLY A 87 7.20 5.22 11.32
C GLY A 87 5.98 4.42 11.82
N MET A 88 5.62 3.31 11.16
CA MET A 88 4.68 2.35 11.71
C MET A 88 5.24 1.71 12.99
N LEU A 89 4.42 1.68 14.05
CA LEU A 89 4.74 0.94 15.29
C LEU A 89 4.35 -0.54 15.11
N ARG A 90 5.30 -1.44 15.35
CA ARG A 90 5.12 -2.89 15.19
C ARG A 90 5.15 -3.56 16.54
N VAL A 91 4.00 -4.10 16.94
CA VAL A 91 3.77 -4.74 18.24
C VAL A 91 3.56 -6.23 18.05
N HIS A 92 4.26 -7.05 18.82
CA HIS A 92 4.12 -8.50 18.80
C HIS A 92 3.80 -9.05 20.18
N ILE A 93 2.77 -9.89 20.25
CA ILE A 93 2.35 -10.52 21.50
C ILE A 93 2.84 -11.97 21.51
N VAL A 94 3.53 -12.32 22.56
CA VAL A 94 4.05 -13.67 22.77
C VAL A 94 3.54 -14.25 24.09
N ALA A 95 3.51 -15.57 24.20
CA ALA A 95 3.29 -16.27 25.46
C ALA A 95 3.87 -17.69 25.39
N PRO A 96 4.20 -18.32 26.53
CA PRO A 96 4.54 -19.73 26.60
C PRO A 96 3.39 -20.63 26.11
N GLU A 97 3.74 -21.83 25.62
CA GLU A 97 2.78 -22.77 25.03
C GLU A 97 1.62 -23.11 25.99
N ASN A 98 1.94 -23.33 27.27
CA ASN A 98 0.94 -23.66 28.29
C ASN A 98 -0.13 -22.57 28.47
N VAL A 99 0.26 -21.29 28.42
CA VAL A 99 -0.65 -20.14 28.50
C VAL A 99 -1.54 -20.10 27.26
N ARG A 100 -0.96 -20.27 26.09
CA ARG A 100 -1.69 -20.26 24.81
C ARG A 100 -2.71 -21.40 24.71
N ILE A 101 -2.33 -22.60 25.16
CA ILE A 101 -3.26 -23.75 25.28
C ILE A 101 -4.39 -23.40 26.25
N GLY A 102 -4.05 -22.85 27.43
CA GLY A 102 -5.06 -22.43 28.42
C GLY A 102 -6.07 -21.43 27.86
N ASN A 103 -5.60 -20.43 27.11
CA ASN A 103 -6.46 -19.48 26.44
C ASN A 103 -7.38 -20.15 25.41
N LEU A 104 -6.86 -21.08 24.59
CA LEU A 104 -7.67 -21.82 23.60
C LEU A 104 -8.72 -22.73 24.28
N MET A 105 -8.37 -23.34 25.41
CA MET A 105 -9.33 -24.13 26.20
C MET A 105 -10.52 -23.25 26.62
N LEU A 106 -10.28 -22.07 27.14
CA LEU A 106 -11.31 -21.13 27.58
C LEU A 106 -12.11 -20.58 26.39
N ASP A 107 -11.43 -20.10 25.37
CA ASP A 107 -12.05 -19.37 24.24
C ASP A 107 -12.87 -20.30 23.34
N ARG A 108 -12.46 -21.57 23.22
CA ARG A 108 -13.11 -22.58 22.35
C ARG A 108 -13.86 -23.69 23.13
N ARG A 109 -13.82 -23.64 24.45
CA ARG A 109 -14.43 -24.66 25.35
C ARG A 109 -13.93 -26.07 25.02
N LEU A 110 -12.60 -26.20 24.90
CA LEU A 110 -11.92 -27.44 24.52
C LEU A 110 -11.24 -28.07 25.73
N GLU A 111 -11.13 -29.39 25.71
CA GLU A 111 -10.21 -30.12 26.57
C GLU A 111 -8.74 -29.92 26.15
N ARG A 112 -7.82 -30.05 27.11
CA ARG A 112 -6.38 -29.75 26.87
C ARG A 112 -5.77 -30.46 25.68
N PRO A 113 -6.00 -31.76 25.40
CA PRO A 113 -5.42 -32.42 24.20
C PRO A 113 -5.93 -31.82 22.90
N ALA A 114 -7.23 -31.51 22.82
CA ALA A 114 -7.83 -30.88 21.65
C ALA A 114 -7.33 -29.43 21.45
N ALA A 115 -7.20 -28.65 22.52
CA ALA A 115 -6.66 -27.31 22.49
C ALA A 115 -5.18 -27.28 22.04
N ARG A 116 -4.39 -28.28 22.47
CA ARG A 116 -3.01 -28.44 22.03
C ARG A 116 -2.91 -28.77 20.53
N GLN A 117 -3.75 -29.69 20.05
CA GLN A 117 -3.80 -30.00 18.62
C GLN A 117 -4.20 -28.76 17.80
N LEU A 118 -5.25 -28.05 18.23
CA LEU A 118 -5.68 -26.80 17.60
C LEU A 118 -4.55 -25.78 17.55
N LEU A 119 -3.76 -25.62 18.61
CA LEU A 119 -2.62 -24.69 18.63
C LEU A 119 -1.59 -25.05 17.55
N LEU A 120 -1.24 -26.33 17.41
CA LEU A 120 -0.30 -26.80 16.39
C LEU A 120 -0.84 -26.54 14.97
N ASP A 121 -2.12 -26.76 14.74
CA ASP A 121 -2.78 -26.53 13.46
C ASP A 121 -2.78 -25.03 13.12
N LEU A 122 -3.09 -24.16 14.08
CA LEU A 122 -3.08 -22.69 13.91
C LEU A 122 -1.65 -22.18 13.63
N GLU A 123 -0.64 -22.69 14.32
CA GLU A 123 0.75 -22.32 14.04
C GLU A 123 1.22 -22.80 12.66
N ALA A 124 0.78 -23.98 12.24
CA ALA A 124 1.10 -24.49 10.90
C ALA A 124 0.43 -23.65 9.82
N ALA A 125 -0.84 -23.29 10.03
CA ALA A 125 -1.60 -22.41 9.14
C ALA A 125 -0.96 -21.01 9.04
N ASP A 126 -0.60 -20.38 10.17
CA ASP A 126 0.07 -19.08 10.20
C ASP A 126 1.40 -19.10 9.42
N ARG A 127 2.23 -20.13 9.65
CA ARG A 127 3.49 -20.29 8.92
C ARG A 127 3.28 -20.46 7.41
N ALA A 128 2.29 -21.25 7.01
CA ALA A 128 1.95 -21.47 5.61
C ALA A 128 1.45 -20.17 4.94
N ASP A 129 0.56 -19.45 5.61
CA ASP A 129 -0.03 -18.20 5.15
C ASP A 129 1.04 -17.10 4.99
N ARG A 130 1.90 -16.94 5.99
CA ARG A 130 3.05 -16.01 5.92
C ARG A 130 4.01 -16.35 4.78
N LYS A 131 4.29 -17.64 4.56
CA LYS A 131 5.13 -18.09 3.46
C LYS A 131 4.51 -17.79 2.10
N ALA A 132 3.23 -18.07 1.94
CA ALA A 132 2.49 -17.86 0.69
C ALA A 132 2.41 -16.37 0.34
N LYS A 133 2.02 -15.52 1.30
CA LYS A 133 1.79 -14.08 1.09
C LYS A 133 3.06 -13.24 1.07
N PHE A 134 4.10 -13.61 1.85
CA PHE A 134 5.28 -12.77 2.06
C PHE A 134 6.61 -13.48 1.81
N GLY A 135 6.61 -14.77 1.52
CA GLY A 135 7.84 -15.57 1.38
C GLY A 135 8.62 -15.73 2.70
N LYS A 136 8.01 -15.41 3.84
CA LYS A 136 8.60 -15.46 5.18
C LYS A 136 7.84 -16.47 6.03
N THR A 137 8.55 -17.31 6.78
CA THR A 137 7.93 -18.32 7.66
C THR A 137 7.93 -17.94 9.14
N LYS A 138 8.82 -17.02 9.54
CA LYS A 138 8.99 -16.60 10.92
C LYS A 138 8.89 -15.10 11.07
N ALA A 139 8.35 -14.67 12.20
CA ALA A 139 8.43 -13.30 12.71
C ALA A 139 9.53 -13.28 13.78
N THR A 140 10.68 -12.70 13.46
CA THR A 140 11.79 -12.57 14.43
C THR A 140 11.62 -11.29 15.23
N ALA A 141 12.17 -11.24 16.45
CA ALA A 141 12.00 -10.12 17.36
C ALA A 141 12.45 -8.77 16.77
N GLU A 142 13.45 -8.79 15.89
CA GLU A 142 14.02 -7.60 15.24
C GLU A 142 13.05 -6.93 14.25
N LEU A 143 11.97 -7.61 13.88
CA LEU A 143 10.91 -7.03 13.04
C LEU A 143 9.95 -6.15 13.82
N PHE A 144 10.04 -6.13 15.16
CA PHE A 144 9.09 -5.47 16.03
C PHE A 144 9.75 -4.39 16.87
N ASP A 145 9.01 -3.33 17.13
CA ASP A 145 9.43 -2.23 17.97
C ASP A 145 9.06 -2.48 19.44
N LEU A 146 8.03 -3.34 19.67
CA LEU A 146 7.55 -3.73 20.99
C LEU A 146 7.16 -5.21 20.98
N VAL A 147 7.72 -5.99 21.92
CA VAL A 147 7.34 -7.39 22.15
C VAL A 147 6.80 -7.51 23.57
N LEU A 148 5.54 -7.96 23.71
CA LEU A 148 4.82 -8.06 24.98
C LEU A 148 4.51 -9.51 25.33
N ASN A 149 4.74 -9.89 26.58
CA ASN A 149 4.49 -11.25 27.08
C ASN A 149 3.12 -11.32 27.77
N ALA A 150 2.17 -12.03 27.17
CA ALA A 150 0.83 -12.25 27.69
C ALA A 150 0.76 -13.26 28.86
N GLU A 151 1.87 -13.84 29.31
CA GLU A 151 1.93 -14.55 30.58
C GLU A 151 1.97 -13.57 31.77
N ALA A 152 2.70 -12.46 31.60
CA ALA A 152 2.92 -11.49 32.69
C ALA A 152 1.96 -10.30 32.64
N LEU A 153 1.35 -10.03 31.49
CA LEU A 153 0.54 -8.84 31.24
C LEU A 153 -0.87 -9.21 30.82
N THR A 154 -1.87 -8.48 31.34
CA THR A 154 -3.25 -8.59 30.83
C THR A 154 -3.39 -7.89 29.47
N THR A 155 -4.48 -8.18 28.75
CA THR A 155 -4.79 -7.52 27.47
C THR A 155 -4.89 -6.00 27.61
N GLU A 156 -5.45 -5.52 28.71
CA GLU A 156 -5.57 -4.09 29.03
C GLU A 156 -4.21 -3.44 29.26
N GLN A 157 -3.35 -4.10 30.07
CA GLN A 157 -1.99 -3.60 30.33
C GLN A 157 -1.15 -3.55 29.05
N MET A 158 -1.28 -4.55 28.18
CA MET A 158 -0.60 -4.55 26.88
C MET A 158 -1.10 -3.41 25.98
N ALA A 159 -2.40 -3.10 26.02
CA ALA A 159 -2.96 -1.96 25.30
C ALA A 159 -2.46 -0.62 25.87
N ASP A 160 -2.32 -0.49 27.20
CA ASP A 160 -1.73 0.69 27.85
C ASP A 160 -0.27 0.93 27.42
N LEU A 161 0.53 -0.13 27.42
CA LEU A 161 1.91 -0.07 26.93
C LEU A 161 2.00 0.30 25.44
N THR A 162 1.09 -0.24 24.63
CA THR A 162 0.99 0.15 23.21
C THR A 162 0.65 1.64 23.07
N GLN A 163 -0.29 2.14 23.86
CA GLN A 163 -0.64 3.57 23.87
C GLN A 163 0.54 4.44 24.31
N ALA A 164 1.26 4.04 25.35
CA ALA A 164 2.45 4.75 25.82
C ALA A 164 3.54 4.78 24.73
N ALA A 165 3.77 3.67 24.02
CA ALA A 165 4.71 3.62 22.91
C ALA A 165 4.30 4.53 21.74
N VAL A 166 3.02 4.64 21.43
CA VAL A 166 2.49 5.59 20.42
C VAL A 166 2.78 7.02 20.81
N ALA A 167 2.57 7.38 22.08
CA ALA A 167 2.85 8.71 22.59
C ALA A 167 4.37 9.01 22.59
N ALA A 168 5.19 8.07 23.07
CA ALA A 168 6.64 8.22 23.09
C ALA A 168 7.25 8.36 21.68
N ALA A 169 6.68 7.70 20.68
CA ALA A 169 7.09 7.80 19.28
C ALA A 169 6.51 9.02 18.55
N GLY A 170 5.64 9.82 19.17
CA GLY A 170 5.00 10.99 18.58
C GLY A 170 4.20 10.64 17.31
N LEU A 171 3.51 9.50 17.30
CA LEU A 171 2.87 9.02 16.05
C LEU A 171 1.63 9.84 15.68
N LYS A 172 0.88 10.34 16.64
CA LYS A 172 -0.31 11.17 16.38
C LYS A 172 0.07 12.54 15.80
N GLU A 173 1.17 13.10 16.26
CA GLU A 173 1.68 14.41 15.85
C GLU A 173 2.18 14.41 14.39
N ARG A 174 2.51 13.26 13.84
CA ARG A 174 2.88 13.10 12.42
C ARG A 174 1.72 13.31 11.45
N GLY A 175 0.50 13.39 11.94
CA GLY A 175 -0.70 13.60 11.14
C GLY A 175 -1.13 12.38 10.31
N LEU A 176 -2.09 12.61 9.43
CA LEU A 176 -2.58 11.60 8.48
C LEU A 176 -1.69 11.52 7.23
N LEU A 177 -1.88 10.50 6.40
CA LEU A 177 -1.20 10.40 5.12
C LEU A 177 -1.70 11.53 4.21
N SER A 178 -0.79 12.23 3.54
CA SER A 178 -1.19 13.26 2.60
C SER A 178 -1.88 12.65 1.37
N PRO A 179 -2.88 13.32 0.77
CA PRO A 179 -3.54 12.84 -0.44
C PRO A 179 -2.55 12.53 -1.58
N ALA A 180 -1.52 13.36 -1.77
CA ALA A 180 -0.51 13.12 -2.79
C ALA A 180 0.29 11.83 -2.55
N ALA A 181 0.67 11.54 -1.30
CA ALA A 181 1.38 10.29 -0.97
C ALA A 181 0.46 9.07 -1.11
N GLU A 182 -0.82 9.21 -0.73
CA GLU A 182 -1.83 8.17 -0.93
C GLU A 182 -1.98 7.82 -2.41
N GLN A 183 -2.19 8.82 -3.25
CA GLN A 183 -2.39 8.65 -4.69
C GLN A 183 -1.19 8.00 -5.37
N GLN A 184 0.05 8.37 -4.99
CA GLN A 184 1.26 7.70 -5.49
C GLN A 184 1.31 6.22 -5.09
N LEU A 185 0.99 5.91 -3.83
CA LEU A 185 0.94 4.52 -3.35
C LEU A 185 -0.17 3.73 -4.07
N GLN A 186 -1.36 4.30 -4.22
CA GLN A 186 -2.48 3.68 -4.92
C GLN A 186 -2.11 3.35 -6.36
N PHE A 187 -1.56 4.30 -7.11
CA PHE A 187 -1.12 4.06 -8.48
C PHE A 187 -0.12 2.91 -8.57
N GLN A 188 0.93 2.92 -7.72
CA GLN A 188 1.92 1.85 -7.69
C GLN A 188 1.30 0.49 -7.33
N MET A 189 0.38 0.47 -6.37
CA MET A 189 -0.26 -0.77 -5.95
C MET A 189 -1.24 -1.28 -7.00
N ARG A 190 -2.01 -0.42 -7.65
CA ARG A 190 -2.89 -0.81 -8.77
C ARG A 190 -2.13 -1.43 -9.93
N LEU A 191 -0.99 -0.85 -10.32
CA LEU A 191 -0.11 -1.46 -11.32
C LEU A 191 0.36 -2.87 -10.91
N LYS A 192 0.66 -3.08 -9.62
CA LYS A 192 1.05 -4.40 -9.10
C LYS A 192 -0.12 -5.38 -9.04
N LEU A 193 -1.30 -4.94 -8.63
CA LEU A 193 -2.52 -5.76 -8.54
C LEU A 193 -3.00 -6.19 -9.93
N ALA A 194 -2.97 -5.27 -10.88
CA ALA A 194 -3.34 -5.55 -12.26
C ALA A 194 -2.47 -6.63 -12.92
N ARG A 195 -1.23 -6.83 -12.46
CA ARG A 195 -0.37 -7.97 -12.86
C ARG A 195 -0.99 -9.33 -12.54
N PHE A 196 -1.90 -9.37 -11.59
CA PHE A 196 -2.63 -10.56 -11.19
C PHE A 196 -4.07 -10.56 -11.72
N GLY A 197 -4.40 -9.65 -12.66
CA GLY A 197 -5.76 -9.49 -13.20
C GLY A 197 -6.73 -8.82 -12.23
N ILE A 198 -6.23 -8.22 -11.12
CA ILE A 198 -7.04 -7.52 -10.14
C ILE A 198 -7.15 -6.06 -10.56
N VAL A 199 -8.30 -5.68 -11.10
CA VAL A 199 -8.60 -4.32 -11.56
C VAL A 199 -9.94 -3.86 -10.95
N PRO A 200 -10.07 -2.59 -10.57
CA PRO A 200 -11.33 -2.06 -10.06
C PRO A 200 -12.47 -2.17 -11.08
N HIS A 201 -13.69 -2.23 -10.62
CA HIS A 201 -14.86 -2.11 -11.47
C HIS A 201 -14.97 -0.68 -12.02
N GLY A 202 -14.90 -0.52 -13.35
CA GLY A 202 -15.04 0.77 -14.02
C GLY A 202 -14.89 0.63 -15.54
N SER A 203 -15.47 1.57 -16.30
CA SER A 203 -15.36 1.60 -17.74
C SER A 203 -14.10 2.31 -18.19
N ALA A 204 -13.26 1.63 -19.00
CA ALA A 204 -12.19 2.27 -19.73
C ALA A 204 -12.77 3.08 -20.90
N THR A 205 -12.35 4.34 -21.05
CA THR A 205 -12.72 5.17 -22.19
C THR A 205 -11.63 5.05 -23.25
N LEU A 206 -11.91 4.35 -24.34
CA LEU A 206 -11.01 4.32 -25.49
C LEU A 206 -11.02 5.68 -26.18
N ARG A 207 -9.92 6.41 -26.13
CA ARG A 207 -9.72 7.68 -26.83
C ARG A 207 -8.68 7.48 -27.92
N GLN A 208 -9.05 7.70 -29.19
CA GLN A 208 -8.10 7.84 -30.28
C GLN A 208 -7.44 9.23 -30.16
N LYS A 209 -6.16 9.26 -29.79
CA LYS A 209 -5.32 10.48 -29.82
C LYS A 209 -4.02 10.18 -30.58
N MET A 210 -3.51 11.18 -31.30
CA MET A 210 -2.18 11.10 -31.90
C MET A 210 -1.15 11.47 -30.84
N PHE A 211 -0.26 10.53 -30.52
CA PHE A 211 0.82 10.73 -29.56
C PHE A 211 2.06 11.28 -30.24
N ALA A 212 2.84 12.10 -29.54
CA ALA A 212 4.08 12.66 -30.06
C ALA A 212 5.21 11.61 -30.12
N HIS A 213 5.15 10.57 -29.27
CA HIS A 213 6.16 9.54 -29.20
C HIS A 213 5.53 8.14 -29.02
N PRO A 214 6.10 7.07 -29.65
CA PRO A 214 5.59 5.70 -29.51
C PRO A 214 5.50 5.19 -28.06
N SER A 215 6.37 5.67 -27.17
CA SER A 215 6.32 5.31 -25.75
C SER A 215 5.09 5.86 -25.01
N GLU A 216 4.55 6.98 -25.47
CA GLU A 216 3.32 7.56 -24.92
C GLU A 216 2.12 6.71 -25.32
N GLU A 217 2.07 6.24 -26.57
CA GLU A 217 1.06 5.30 -27.04
C GLU A 217 1.10 3.98 -26.24
N LEU A 218 2.30 3.45 -26.03
CA LEU A 218 2.49 2.24 -25.23
C LEU A 218 2.03 2.43 -23.78
N PHE A 219 2.31 3.59 -23.20
CA PHE A 219 1.88 3.92 -21.85
C PHE A 219 0.37 4.13 -21.77
N ALA A 220 -0.23 4.81 -22.75
CA ALA A 220 -1.68 4.96 -22.86
C ALA A 220 -2.38 3.59 -22.96
N ASN A 221 -1.88 2.71 -23.83
CA ASN A 221 -2.39 1.34 -23.95
C ASN A 221 -2.26 0.54 -22.64
N LEU A 222 -1.20 0.78 -21.87
CA LEU A 222 -1.00 0.20 -20.55
C LEU A 222 -2.05 0.72 -19.56
N LEU A 223 -2.32 2.03 -19.56
CA LEU A 223 -3.35 2.64 -18.72
C LEU A 223 -4.75 2.13 -19.08
N ASP A 224 -5.06 2.04 -20.37
CA ASP A 224 -6.33 1.49 -20.88
C ASP A 224 -6.51 0.03 -20.48
N PHE A 225 -5.45 -0.78 -20.64
CA PHE A 225 -5.47 -2.18 -20.21
C PHE A 225 -5.77 -2.32 -18.70
N TYR A 226 -5.26 -1.41 -17.89
CA TYR A 226 -5.49 -1.39 -16.45
C TYR A 226 -6.73 -0.59 -16.04
N ARG A 227 -7.50 -0.10 -17.01
CA ARG A 227 -8.72 0.70 -16.82
C ARG A 227 -8.48 1.93 -15.94
N ILE A 228 -7.34 2.57 -16.12
CA ILE A 228 -6.99 3.82 -15.46
C ILE A 228 -7.40 4.97 -16.38
N ALA A 229 -8.27 5.85 -15.89
CA ALA A 229 -8.65 7.04 -16.65
C ALA A 229 -7.49 8.03 -16.78
N TRP A 230 -7.24 8.53 -17.99
CA TRP A 230 -6.12 9.42 -18.28
C TRP A 230 -6.49 10.53 -19.27
N GLU A 231 -5.75 11.63 -19.18
CA GLU A 231 -5.74 12.73 -20.15
C GLU A 231 -4.32 12.91 -20.68
N TYR A 232 -4.20 13.06 -21.99
CA TYR A 232 -2.93 13.31 -22.66
C TYR A 232 -2.67 14.81 -22.77
N GLU A 233 -1.47 15.29 -22.38
CA GLU A 233 -1.09 16.70 -22.37
C GLU A 233 -2.19 17.61 -21.79
N PRO A 234 -2.62 17.39 -20.52
CA PRO A 234 -3.84 17.98 -19.97
C PRO A 234 -3.78 19.52 -19.88
N ARG A 235 -2.63 20.06 -19.50
CA ARG A 235 -2.39 21.51 -19.40
C ARG A 235 -0.91 21.83 -19.30
N SER A 236 -0.53 23.04 -19.75
CA SER A 236 0.82 23.57 -19.61
C SER A 236 0.98 24.42 -18.36
N PHE A 237 2.10 24.29 -17.69
CA PHE A 237 2.49 25.05 -16.52
C PHE A 237 3.67 25.96 -16.84
N PRO A 238 3.57 27.29 -16.70
CA PRO A 238 4.70 28.18 -16.82
C PRO A 238 5.78 27.85 -15.78
N VAL A 239 7.03 27.69 -16.21
CA VAL A 239 8.17 27.35 -15.33
C VAL A 239 9.30 28.40 -15.39
N SER A 240 9.21 29.36 -16.29
CA SER A 240 10.14 30.50 -16.37
C SER A 240 9.46 31.71 -17.00
N TYR A 241 9.81 32.92 -16.51
CA TYR A 241 9.27 34.19 -16.95
C TYR A 241 10.44 35.13 -17.32
N ASP A 242 10.19 36.07 -18.21
CA ASP A 242 11.11 37.17 -18.49
C ASP A 242 10.99 38.32 -17.47
N GLN A 243 11.73 39.40 -17.68
CA GLN A 243 11.74 40.57 -16.81
C GLN A 243 10.38 41.32 -16.83
N ASP A 244 9.61 41.17 -17.90
CA ASP A 244 8.31 41.81 -18.11
C ASP A 244 7.15 40.91 -17.67
N GLY A 245 7.44 39.70 -17.13
CA GLY A 245 6.44 38.73 -16.64
C GLY A 245 5.83 37.86 -17.74
N ALA A 246 6.32 37.93 -18.98
CA ALA A 246 5.89 37.03 -20.04
C ALA A 246 6.49 35.63 -19.87
N VAL A 247 5.73 34.58 -20.22
CA VAL A 247 6.16 33.17 -20.08
C VAL A 247 7.26 32.86 -21.08
N LEU A 248 8.46 32.61 -20.59
CA LEU A 248 9.60 32.18 -21.41
C LEU A 248 9.62 30.66 -21.64
N GLU A 249 9.24 29.89 -20.62
CA GLU A 249 9.27 28.43 -20.69
C GLU A 249 8.07 27.85 -19.94
N ALA A 250 7.36 26.92 -20.59
CA ALA A 250 6.31 26.14 -19.97
C ALA A 250 6.64 24.65 -19.98
N PHE A 251 6.02 23.90 -19.10
CA PHE A 251 6.11 22.46 -19.00
C PHE A 251 4.72 21.85 -19.12
N THR A 252 4.57 20.89 -20.04
CA THR A 252 3.34 20.14 -20.25
C THR A 252 3.65 18.68 -19.92
N PRO A 253 3.10 18.13 -18.80
CA PRO A 253 3.23 16.71 -18.52
C PRO A 253 2.54 15.86 -19.60
N ASP A 254 3.10 14.68 -19.88
CA ASP A 254 2.57 13.79 -20.93
C ASP A 254 1.16 13.28 -20.59
N PHE A 255 0.91 12.93 -19.32
CA PHE A 255 -0.39 12.42 -18.88
C PHE A 255 -0.85 13.03 -17.56
N TYR A 256 -2.19 13.06 -17.38
CA TYR A 256 -2.85 13.28 -16.11
C TYR A 256 -3.78 12.12 -15.80
N LEU A 257 -3.63 11.53 -14.63
CA LEU A 257 -4.42 10.41 -14.14
C LEU A 257 -5.44 10.95 -13.15
N GLN A 258 -6.68 11.12 -13.60
CA GLN A 258 -7.75 11.81 -12.87
C GLN A 258 -8.04 11.17 -11.51
N GLU A 259 -8.13 9.83 -11.45
CA GLU A 259 -8.43 9.09 -10.22
C GLU A 259 -7.36 9.27 -9.14
N PHE A 260 -6.13 9.64 -9.53
CA PHE A 260 -4.98 9.73 -8.64
C PHE A 260 -4.49 11.17 -8.45
N ASP A 261 -5.15 12.16 -9.08
CA ASP A 261 -4.65 13.54 -9.18
C ASP A 261 -3.14 13.57 -9.44
N LEU A 262 -2.70 12.77 -10.39
CA LEU A 262 -1.29 12.50 -10.66
C LEU A 262 -0.93 12.88 -12.08
N TYR A 263 0.03 13.80 -12.23
CA TYR A 263 0.68 14.09 -13.50
C TYR A 263 1.82 13.10 -13.73
N VAL A 264 1.95 12.62 -14.95
CA VAL A 264 2.99 11.69 -15.36
C VAL A 264 3.79 12.28 -16.51
N GLU A 265 5.12 12.23 -16.38
CA GLU A 265 6.07 12.57 -17.42
C GLU A 265 6.85 11.32 -17.82
N LEU A 266 6.89 11.01 -19.11
CA LEU A 266 7.65 9.89 -19.65
C LEU A 266 9.01 10.36 -20.15
N THR A 267 10.05 9.65 -19.77
CA THR A 267 11.40 9.95 -20.19
C THR A 267 12.00 8.76 -20.92
N THR A 268 12.10 8.88 -22.25
CA THR A 268 12.51 7.80 -23.17
C THR A 268 13.87 8.01 -23.80
N MET A 269 14.62 9.06 -23.45
CA MET A 269 15.65 9.62 -24.31
C MET A 269 17.08 9.61 -23.77
N LYS A 270 18.03 9.97 -24.67
CA LYS A 270 19.46 10.16 -24.40
C LYS A 270 19.70 11.05 -23.19
N GLN A 271 20.75 10.78 -22.45
CA GLN A 271 21.13 11.41 -21.16
C GLN A 271 21.00 12.95 -21.13
N SER A 272 21.33 13.64 -22.22
CA SER A 272 21.27 15.12 -22.29
C SER A 272 19.84 15.68 -22.26
N LEU A 273 18.88 14.99 -22.84
CA LEU A 273 17.46 15.38 -22.84
C LEU A 273 16.78 15.03 -21.53
N VAL A 274 17.21 13.94 -20.88
CA VAL A 274 16.80 13.58 -19.51
C VAL A 274 17.13 14.71 -18.53
N THR A 275 18.32 15.30 -18.63
CA THR A 275 18.75 16.41 -17.76
C THR A 275 17.86 17.64 -17.92
N ARG A 276 17.47 17.98 -19.16
CA ARG A 276 16.58 19.12 -19.43
C ARG A 276 15.16 18.89 -18.92
N LYS A 277 14.59 17.69 -19.13
CA LYS A 277 13.27 17.32 -18.60
C LYS A 277 13.28 17.32 -17.08
N ASN A 278 14.27 16.71 -16.45
CA ASN A 278 14.40 16.68 -14.99
C ASN A 278 14.55 18.08 -14.38
N ARG A 279 15.24 19.02 -15.07
CA ARG A 279 15.30 20.43 -14.66
C ARG A 279 13.90 21.06 -14.65
N LYS A 280 13.12 20.86 -15.70
CA LYS A 280 11.75 21.39 -15.80
C LYS A 280 10.83 20.81 -14.72
N VAL A 281 10.89 19.50 -14.46
CA VAL A 281 10.13 18.85 -13.40
C VAL A 281 10.51 19.39 -12.02
N ARG A 282 11.81 19.65 -11.78
CA ARG A 282 12.25 20.28 -10.53
C ARG A 282 11.68 21.69 -10.38
N LEU A 283 11.78 22.53 -11.42
CA LEU A 283 11.19 23.87 -11.41
C LEU A 283 9.67 23.83 -11.20
N LEU A 284 9.00 22.87 -11.84
CA LEU A 284 7.57 22.68 -11.61
C LEU A 284 7.24 22.37 -10.14
N ARG A 285 7.99 21.49 -9.50
CA ARG A 285 7.80 21.17 -8.08
C ARG A 285 8.09 22.34 -7.14
N GLU A 286 9.06 23.18 -7.50
CA GLU A 286 9.39 24.38 -6.74
C GLU A 286 8.30 25.46 -6.87
N LEU A 287 7.76 25.68 -8.06
CA LEU A 287 6.75 26.70 -8.33
C LEU A 287 5.32 26.23 -7.96
N TYR A 288 5.05 24.93 -8.07
CA TYR A 288 3.74 24.34 -7.85
C TYR A 288 3.83 23.17 -6.86
N PRO A 289 4.16 23.41 -5.58
CA PRO A 289 4.41 22.34 -4.60
C PRO A 289 3.18 21.46 -4.32
N HIS A 290 1.99 21.92 -4.66
CA HIS A 290 0.75 21.19 -4.53
C HIS A 290 0.50 20.19 -5.67
N LEU A 291 1.27 20.27 -6.78
CA LEU A 291 1.11 19.34 -7.90
C LEU A 291 1.82 18.01 -7.61
N ASN A 292 1.06 16.93 -7.78
CA ASN A 292 1.60 15.58 -7.70
C ASN A 292 2.10 15.15 -9.08
N ILE A 293 3.43 15.10 -9.26
CA ILE A 293 4.05 14.69 -10.53
C ILE A 293 5.08 13.59 -10.35
N GLN A 294 4.98 12.55 -11.18
CA GLN A 294 5.93 11.43 -11.22
C GLN A 294 6.58 11.31 -12.61
N VAL A 295 7.89 11.07 -12.61
CA VAL A 295 8.66 10.79 -13.84
C VAL A 295 8.83 9.28 -13.96
N PHE A 296 8.43 8.73 -15.11
CA PHE A 296 8.67 7.33 -15.48
C PHE A 296 9.76 7.27 -16.53
N TYR A 297 10.77 6.46 -16.27
CA TYR A 297 11.80 6.17 -17.25
C TYR A 297 11.40 4.96 -18.10
N GLN A 298 11.87 4.93 -19.34
CA GLN A 298 11.53 3.87 -20.31
C GLN A 298 11.71 2.47 -19.72
N LYS A 299 12.76 2.23 -18.97
CA LYS A 299 13.00 0.93 -18.30
C LYS A 299 11.94 0.55 -17.27
N ASP A 300 11.29 1.55 -16.66
CA ASP A 300 10.31 1.30 -15.61
C ASP A 300 9.01 0.72 -16.18
N PHE A 301 8.62 1.13 -17.39
CA PHE A 301 7.41 0.64 -18.03
C PHE A 301 7.65 -0.37 -19.16
N GLU A 302 8.81 -0.37 -19.86
CA GLU A 302 9.16 -1.43 -20.81
C GLU A 302 9.19 -2.80 -20.14
N ASN A 303 9.72 -2.91 -18.93
CA ASN A 303 9.63 -4.12 -18.12
C ASN A 303 8.19 -4.55 -17.83
N LEU A 304 7.27 -3.59 -17.73
CA LEU A 304 5.84 -3.85 -17.57
C LEU A 304 5.22 -4.36 -18.89
N ILE A 305 5.55 -3.74 -20.00
CA ILE A 305 5.02 -4.07 -21.34
C ILE A 305 5.53 -5.43 -21.80
N PHE A 306 6.83 -5.68 -21.70
CA PHE A 306 7.44 -6.95 -22.14
C PHE A 306 6.96 -8.14 -21.33
N LYS A 307 6.78 -7.94 -20.03
CA LYS A 307 6.34 -9.01 -19.12
C LYS A 307 4.87 -9.42 -19.32
N TYR A 308 4.05 -8.55 -19.94
CA TYR A 308 2.59 -8.75 -20.13
C TYR A 308 2.14 -8.90 -21.58
N GLY A 309 3.09 -9.02 -22.53
CA GLY A 309 2.77 -9.23 -23.93
C GLY A 309 2.02 -8.06 -24.61
N LEU A 310 2.10 -6.86 -24.02
CA LEU A 310 1.54 -5.63 -24.56
C LEU A 310 2.45 -4.98 -25.63
N ALA A 311 3.44 -5.71 -26.15
CA ALA A 311 4.23 -5.26 -27.28
C ALA A 311 3.28 -4.94 -28.47
N ALA A 312 3.51 -3.80 -29.11
CA ALA A 312 2.72 -3.26 -30.18
C ALA A 312 2.22 -4.37 -31.12
N ARG A 313 0.90 -4.45 -31.32
CA ARG A 313 0.37 -5.18 -32.48
C ARG A 313 0.96 -4.48 -33.71
N PRO A 314 1.56 -5.24 -34.66
CA PRO A 314 1.95 -4.63 -35.91
C PRO A 314 0.69 -4.03 -36.54
N VAL A 315 0.75 -2.74 -36.87
CA VAL A 315 -0.29 -2.06 -37.62
C VAL A 315 -0.44 -2.86 -38.93
N PRO A 316 -1.63 -3.37 -39.27
CA PRO A 316 -1.82 -3.99 -40.57
C PRO A 316 -1.62 -2.92 -41.65
N ALA A 317 -0.79 -3.26 -42.66
CA ALA A 317 -0.46 -2.42 -43.79
C ALA A 317 -1.70 -2.07 -44.62
#